data_dfd1bae30c9dc1cf3437e8f187bd9071
#
_entry.id   dfd1bae30c9dc1cf3437e8f187bd9071
#
_cell.length_a   1.000
_cell.length_b   1.000
_cell.length_c   1.000
_cell.angle_alpha   90.00
_cell.angle_beta   90.00
_cell.angle_gamma   90.00
#
_symmetry.space_group_name_H-M   'P 1'
#
loop_
_entity.id
_entity.type
_entity.pdbx_description
1 polymer ?
#
loop_
_entity_poly.entity_id
_entity_poly.type
_entity_poly.pdbx_seq_one_letter_code
_entity_poly.pdbx_strand_id
1 'polypeptide(L)'
;MTRRLFAVAALCALMGSGAALAADPAGTWLTQDGASRIKLADCDGAVCGTIVWLKEPKDDSGKPKTDKNNSDQSKRSRPLLGVQIVLGMKPAGTDKWTGQVYNAEDGKTYSGNVTFSGGDTLKLQGCALGGLVCKSQTWTKVN
;
A
#
# COMPACT_ATOMS: atom_id res chain seq x y z
N MET A 1 -33.70 62.18 -28.34
CA MET A 1 -34.08 60.98 -27.54
C MET A 1 -33.04 59.93 -27.76
N THR A 2 -32.08 59.84 -26.87
CA THR A 2 -30.96 58.87 -27.00
C THR A 2 -31.18 57.74 -26.00
N ARG A 3 -31.50 56.57 -26.52
CA ARG A 3 -31.60 55.32 -25.75
C ARG A 3 -30.16 54.81 -25.52
N ARG A 4 -29.71 54.86 -24.28
CA ARG A 4 -28.47 54.19 -23.90
C ARG A 4 -28.78 52.72 -23.55
N LEU A 5 -28.27 51.83 -24.34
CA LEU A 5 -28.24 50.38 -24.04
C LEU A 5 -27.11 50.11 -23.07
N PHE A 6 -27.47 49.69 -21.87
CA PHE A 6 -26.50 49.13 -20.91
C PHE A 6 -26.26 47.66 -21.28
N ALA A 7 -25.10 47.36 -21.77
CA ALA A 7 -24.62 45.99 -21.92
C ALA A 7 -24.15 45.49 -20.54
N VAL A 8 -24.89 44.55 -19.98
CA VAL A 8 -24.47 43.84 -18.80
C VAL A 8 -23.54 42.72 -19.25
N ALA A 9 -22.25 42.89 -19.03
CA ALA A 9 -21.28 41.84 -19.21
C ALA A 9 -21.41 40.85 -18.04
N ALA A 10 -21.96 39.68 -18.31
CA ALA A 10 -21.97 38.58 -17.35
C ALA A 10 -20.57 37.97 -17.31
N LEU A 11 -19.85 38.23 -16.22
CA LEU A 11 -18.58 37.62 -15.92
C LEU A 11 -18.83 36.18 -15.41
N CYS A 12 -18.78 35.20 -16.29
CA CYS A 12 -18.76 33.79 -15.91
C CYS A 12 -17.44 33.50 -15.24
N ALA A 13 -17.41 33.51 -13.88
CA ALA A 13 -16.33 32.98 -13.13
C ALA A 13 -16.30 31.45 -13.30
N LEU A 14 -15.42 30.97 -14.14
CA LEU A 14 -15.04 29.56 -14.23
C LEU A 14 -14.36 29.19 -12.90
N MET A 15 -15.15 28.73 -11.94
CA MET A 15 -14.61 28.00 -10.80
C MET A 15 -14.09 26.67 -11.32
N GLY A 16 -12.79 26.64 -11.66
CA GLY A 16 -12.09 25.39 -11.89
C GLY A 16 -12.07 24.62 -10.57
N SER A 17 -12.96 23.63 -10.42
CA SER A 17 -12.82 22.65 -9.36
C SER A 17 -11.58 21.83 -9.69
N GLY A 18 -10.44 22.16 -9.08
CA GLY A 18 -9.27 21.33 -9.09
C GLY A 18 -9.63 20.02 -8.40
N ALA A 19 -9.78 18.93 -9.19
CA ALA A 19 -9.90 17.60 -8.62
C ALA A 19 -8.61 17.33 -7.84
N ALA A 20 -8.69 17.21 -6.51
CA ALA A 20 -7.59 16.69 -5.73
C ALA A 20 -7.27 15.29 -6.23
N LEU A 21 -6.05 15.07 -6.72
CA LEU A 21 -5.58 13.75 -7.11
C LEU A 21 -5.62 12.87 -5.86
N ALA A 22 -6.33 11.75 -5.92
CA ALA A 22 -6.29 10.75 -4.86
C ALA A 22 -4.84 10.28 -4.68
N ALA A 23 -4.42 10.08 -3.43
CA ALA A 23 -3.13 9.48 -3.13
C ALA A 23 -3.04 8.10 -3.78
N ASP A 24 -1.93 7.80 -4.42
CA ASP A 24 -1.69 6.52 -5.08
C ASP A 24 -0.45 5.87 -4.43
N PRO A 25 -0.66 4.76 -3.70
CA PRO A 25 0.44 4.05 -3.06
C PRO A 25 1.22 3.14 -4.01
N ALA A 26 0.82 3.06 -5.28
CA ALA A 26 1.49 2.20 -6.26
C ALA A 26 2.98 2.53 -6.38
N GLY A 27 3.79 1.50 -6.56
CA GLY A 27 5.23 1.62 -6.65
C GLY A 27 5.95 0.57 -5.83
N THR A 28 7.27 0.66 -5.76
CA THR A 28 8.10 -0.25 -4.98
C THR A 28 8.61 0.45 -3.73
N TRP A 29 8.49 -0.24 -2.62
CA TRP A 29 8.74 0.30 -1.28
C TRP A 29 9.74 -0.58 -0.55
N LEU A 30 10.70 0.04 0.14
CA LEU A 30 11.65 -0.64 1.02
C LEU A 30 11.03 -0.74 2.41
N THR A 31 11.02 -1.94 2.98
CA THR A 31 10.56 -2.17 4.35
C THR A 31 11.45 -1.46 5.38
N GLN A 32 10.91 -1.18 6.57
CA GLN A 32 11.60 -0.41 7.60
C GLN A 32 12.97 -0.99 7.98
N ASP A 33 13.08 -2.32 8.04
CA ASP A 33 14.32 -3.04 8.34
C ASP A 33 15.27 -3.14 7.13
N GLY A 34 14.83 -2.69 5.95
CA GLY A 34 15.61 -2.78 4.72
C GLY A 34 15.74 -4.19 4.14
N ALA A 35 15.03 -5.16 4.70
CA ALA A 35 15.18 -6.57 4.33
C ALA A 35 14.45 -6.96 3.05
N SER A 36 13.43 -6.21 2.66
CA SER A 36 12.56 -6.53 1.52
C SER A 36 12.15 -5.30 0.75
N ARG A 37 11.87 -5.48 -0.54
CA ARG A 37 11.14 -4.49 -1.34
C ARG A 37 9.80 -5.08 -1.72
N ILE A 38 8.76 -4.26 -1.56
CA ILE A 38 7.37 -4.64 -1.80
C ILE A 38 6.81 -3.78 -2.92
N LYS A 39 6.30 -4.43 -3.95
CA LYS A 39 5.60 -3.73 -5.03
C LYS A 39 4.12 -3.65 -4.69
N LEU A 40 3.63 -2.44 -4.48
CA LEU A 40 2.21 -2.15 -4.36
C LEU A 40 1.63 -1.85 -5.74
N ALA A 41 0.53 -2.50 -6.06
CA ALA A 41 -0.16 -2.32 -7.34
C ALA A 41 -1.66 -2.55 -7.17
N ASP A 42 -2.43 -2.03 -8.12
CA ASP A 42 -3.85 -2.32 -8.20
C ASP A 42 -4.10 -3.82 -8.47
N CYS A 43 -5.07 -4.37 -7.75
CA CYS A 43 -5.55 -5.73 -7.92
C CYS A 43 -7.08 -5.73 -7.82
N ASP A 44 -7.76 -5.60 -8.97
CA ASP A 44 -9.23 -5.54 -9.07
C ASP A 44 -9.87 -4.43 -8.21
N GLY A 45 -9.31 -3.22 -8.26
CA GLY A 45 -9.80 -2.05 -7.52
C GLY A 45 -9.33 -1.98 -6.07
N ALA A 46 -8.59 -2.96 -5.60
CA ALA A 46 -7.90 -2.96 -4.31
C ALA A 46 -6.40 -2.75 -4.50
N VAL A 47 -5.64 -2.64 -3.41
CA VAL A 47 -4.19 -2.57 -3.43
C VAL A 47 -3.62 -3.88 -2.89
N CYS A 48 -2.75 -4.51 -3.67
CA CYS A 48 -1.98 -5.68 -3.28
C CYS A 48 -0.50 -5.38 -3.27
N GLY A 49 0.24 -6.06 -2.41
CA GLY A 49 1.68 -5.90 -2.29
C GLY A 49 2.41 -7.23 -2.34
N THR A 50 3.42 -7.31 -3.18
CA THR A 50 4.17 -8.53 -3.46
C THR A 50 5.65 -8.31 -3.15
N ILE A 51 6.29 -9.28 -2.51
CA ILE A 51 7.73 -9.27 -2.29
C ILE A 51 8.44 -9.41 -3.65
N VAL A 52 9.16 -8.38 -4.07
CA VAL A 52 9.88 -8.37 -5.35
C VAL A 52 11.41 -8.40 -5.20
N TRP A 53 11.90 -8.23 -4.00
CA TRP A 53 13.33 -8.30 -3.69
C TRP A 53 13.54 -8.62 -2.21
N LEU A 54 14.58 -9.41 -1.93
CA LEU A 54 15.06 -9.74 -0.60
C LEU A 54 16.54 -9.36 -0.50
N LYS A 55 16.92 -8.68 0.59
CA LYS A 55 18.33 -8.37 0.86
C LYS A 55 19.16 -9.65 1.00
N GLU A 56 18.59 -10.65 1.67
CA GLU A 56 19.17 -11.98 1.84
C GLU A 56 18.25 -13.01 1.17
N PRO A 57 18.44 -13.29 -0.14
CA PRO A 57 17.51 -14.14 -0.87
C PRO A 57 17.67 -15.64 -0.59
N LYS A 58 18.78 -16.03 0.06
CA LYS A 58 19.08 -17.43 0.36
C LYS A 58 19.09 -17.69 1.86
N ASP A 59 18.72 -18.92 2.23
CA ASP A 59 18.82 -19.42 3.61
C ASP A 59 20.27 -19.83 3.95
N ASP A 60 20.48 -20.29 5.20
CA ASP A 60 21.80 -20.71 5.69
C ASP A 60 22.40 -21.90 4.91
N SER A 61 21.56 -22.67 4.21
CA SER A 61 22.01 -23.78 3.36
C SER A 61 22.30 -23.37 1.91
N GLY A 62 22.16 -22.08 1.59
CA GLY A 62 22.38 -21.53 0.24
C GLY A 62 21.22 -21.74 -0.72
N LYS A 63 20.08 -22.19 -0.24
CA LYS A 63 18.85 -22.36 -1.04
C LYS A 63 17.99 -21.09 -1.00
N PRO A 64 17.19 -20.81 -2.06
CA PRO A 64 16.24 -19.70 -2.02
C PRO A 64 15.32 -19.81 -0.80
N LYS A 65 15.09 -18.69 -0.13
CA LYS A 65 14.14 -18.64 1.00
C LYS A 65 12.74 -19.02 0.54
N THR A 66 12.07 -19.80 1.37
CA THR A 66 10.69 -20.21 1.18
C THR A 66 9.80 -19.66 2.28
N ASP A 67 8.50 -19.75 2.08
CA ASP A 67 7.49 -19.32 3.05
C ASP A 67 7.30 -20.36 4.16
N LYS A 68 8.41 -20.74 4.78
CA LYS A 68 8.52 -21.89 5.70
C LYS A 68 7.66 -21.80 6.95
N ASN A 69 7.29 -20.59 7.36
CA ASN A 69 6.50 -20.35 8.56
C ASN A 69 5.00 -20.24 8.30
N ASN A 70 4.55 -20.39 7.03
CA ASN A 70 3.14 -20.30 6.71
C ASN A 70 2.34 -21.29 7.55
N SER A 71 1.24 -20.82 8.14
CA SER A 71 0.31 -21.67 8.90
C SER A 71 -0.34 -22.75 8.02
N ASP A 72 -0.46 -22.50 6.73
CA ASP A 72 -0.88 -23.50 5.74
C ASP A 72 0.34 -24.29 5.27
N GLN A 73 0.41 -25.55 5.65
CA GLN A 73 1.51 -26.45 5.28
C GLN A 73 1.75 -26.56 3.78
N SER A 74 0.70 -26.49 2.98
CA SER A 74 0.78 -26.62 1.52
C SER A 74 1.51 -25.45 0.85
N LYS A 75 1.65 -24.33 1.56
CA LYS A 75 2.30 -23.11 1.07
C LYS A 75 3.74 -22.93 1.54
N ARG A 76 4.22 -23.77 2.46
CA ARG A 76 5.56 -23.60 3.08
C ARG A 76 6.72 -23.77 2.12
N SER A 77 6.55 -24.51 1.05
CA SER A 77 7.59 -24.74 0.04
C SER A 77 7.61 -23.68 -1.06
N ARG A 78 6.63 -22.77 -1.11
CA ARG A 78 6.62 -21.73 -2.14
C ARG A 78 7.78 -20.77 -1.91
N PRO A 79 8.41 -20.23 -2.98
CA PRO A 79 9.42 -19.18 -2.83
C PRO A 79 8.86 -17.98 -2.08
N LEU A 80 9.63 -17.40 -1.15
CA LEU A 80 9.26 -16.19 -0.44
C LEU A 80 9.20 -15.00 -1.41
N LEU A 81 10.11 -14.96 -2.38
CA LEU A 81 10.05 -14.00 -3.47
C LEU A 81 8.80 -14.26 -4.32
N GLY A 82 7.96 -13.25 -4.49
CA GLY A 82 6.67 -13.37 -5.19
C GLY A 82 5.46 -13.56 -4.28
N VAL A 83 5.66 -13.72 -2.97
CA VAL A 83 4.55 -13.84 -2.02
C VAL A 83 3.86 -12.51 -1.84
N GLN A 84 2.52 -12.51 -1.91
CA GLN A 84 1.72 -11.35 -1.52
C GLN A 84 1.69 -11.21 -0.01
N ILE A 85 2.02 -10.03 0.49
CA ILE A 85 1.95 -9.68 1.91
C ILE A 85 0.93 -8.59 2.22
N VAL A 86 0.60 -7.74 1.25
CA VAL A 86 -0.52 -6.79 1.36
C VAL A 86 -1.66 -7.38 0.55
N LEU A 87 -2.76 -7.70 1.22
CA LEU A 87 -3.84 -8.50 0.67
C LEU A 87 -5.11 -7.66 0.52
N GLY A 88 -5.42 -7.29 -0.71
CA GLY A 88 -6.70 -6.70 -1.08
C GLY A 88 -7.12 -5.51 -0.25
N MET A 89 -6.26 -4.52 -0.07
CA MET A 89 -6.60 -3.33 0.69
C MET A 89 -7.47 -2.39 -0.11
N LYS A 90 -8.61 -2.01 0.48
CA LYS A 90 -9.59 -1.11 -0.13
C LYS A 90 -9.47 0.30 0.43
N PRO A 91 -9.78 1.33 -0.37
CA PRO A 91 -9.78 2.71 0.11
C PRO A 91 -10.69 2.87 1.34
N ALA A 92 -10.18 3.54 2.38
CA ALA A 92 -10.86 3.77 3.65
C ALA A 92 -10.69 5.23 4.12
N GLY A 93 -10.54 6.14 3.19
CA GLY A 93 -10.30 7.56 3.42
C GLY A 93 -9.41 8.12 2.31
N THR A 94 -9.01 9.38 2.44
CA THR A 94 -8.25 10.08 1.41
C THR A 94 -6.86 9.44 1.17
N ASP A 95 -6.20 9.04 2.25
CA ASP A 95 -4.82 8.54 2.21
C ASP A 95 -4.68 7.19 2.91
N LYS A 96 -5.78 6.44 3.03
CA LYS A 96 -5.80 5.21 3.81
C LYS A 96 -6.49 4.08 3.06
N TRP A 97 -5.93 2.88 3.21
CA TRP A 97 -6.47 1.62 2.70
C TRP A 97 -6.52 0.60 3.83
N THR A 98 -7.56 -0.21 3.87
CA THR A 98 -7.73 -1.26 4.88
C THR A 98 -7.97 -2.61 4.24
N GLY A 99 -7.44 -3.64 4.85
CA GLY A 99 -7.53 -5.02 4.40
C GLY A 99 -6.77 -5.95 5.31
N GLN A 100 -5.94 -6.80 4.73
CA GLN A 100 -5.17 -7.77 5.46
C GLN A 100 -3.67 -7.68 5.13
N VAL A 101 -2.86 -8.08 6.08
CA VAL A 101 -1.39 -8.18 5.96
C VAL A 101 -0.96 -9.58 6.34
N TYR A 102 -0.18 -10.22 5.48
CA TYR A 102 0.47 -11.48 5.78
C TYR A 102 1.88 -11.23 6.32
N ASN A 103 2.19 -11.80 7.48
CA ASN A 103 3.52 -11.75 8.06
C ASN A 103 4.24 -13.09 7.85
N ALA A 104 5.24 -13.10 6.97
CA ALA A 104 5.99 -14.30 6.66
C ALA A 104 6.90 -14.78 7.81
N GLU A 105 7.19 -13.94 8.78
CA GLU A 105 8.02 -14.32 9.94
C GLU A 105 7.28 -15.23 10.90
N ASP A 106 5.99 -15.00 11.12
CA ASP A 106 5.15 -15.84 11.99
C ASP A 106 4.13 -16.70 11.21
N GLY A 107 4.02 -16.49 9.91
CA GLY A 107 3.11 -17.24 9.02
C GLY A 107 1.64 -16.93 9.19
N LYS A 108 1.29 -15.81 9.81
CA LYS A 108 -0.09 -15.44 10.11
C LYS A 108 -0.54 -14.22 9.31
N THR A 109 -1.86 -14.12 9.12
CA THR A 109 -2.51 -13.00 8.48
C THR A 109 -3.22 -12.14 9.53
N TYR A 110 -3.04 -10.84 9.42
CA TYR A 110 -3.59 -9.85 10.34
C TYR A 110 -4.49 -8.88 9.60
N SER A 111 -5.43 -8.27 10.33
CA SER A 111 -6.09 -7.04 9.85
C SER A 111 -5.05 -5.95 9.71
N GLY A 112 -5.11 -5.17 8.66
CA GLY A 112 -4.09 -4.16 8.41
C GLY A 112 -4.60 -2.94 7.70
N ASN A 113 -3.78 -1.93 7.71
CA ASN A 113 -4.00 -0.73 6.94
C ASN A 113 -2.70 -0.13 6.44
N VAL A 114 -2.82 0.58 5.33
CA VAL A 114 -1.76 1.39 4.75
C VAL A 114 -2.20 2.84 4.83
N THR A 115 -1.35 3.70 5.34
CA THR A 115 -1.55 5.14 5.34
C THR A 115 -0.41 5.78 4.55
N PHE A 116 -0.78 6.55 3.53
CA PHE A 116 0.18 7.31 2.74
C PHE A 116 0.49 8.63 3.48
N SER A 117 1.74 8.79 3.88
CA SER A 117 2.17 9.96 4.66
C SER A 117 2.63 11.13 3.79
N GLY A 118 2.45 11.01 2.47
CA GLY A 118 2.93 11.97 1.48
C GLY A 118 4.38 11.74 1.07
N GLY A 119 4.75 12.19 -0.12
CA GLY A 119 6.11 12.06 -0.64
C GLY A 119 6.55 10.59 -0.78
N ASP A 120 7.63 10.24 -0.12
CA ASP A 120 8.31 8.96 -0.28
C ASP A 120 8.09 7.99 0.90
N THR A 121 7.10 8.26 1.76
CA THR A 121 6.84 7.40 2.92
C THR A 121 5.41 6.91 2.99
N LEU A 122 5.23 5.69 3.46
CA LEU A 122 3.95 5.15 3.87
C LEU A 122 4.09 4.37 5.17
N LYS A 123 2.98 4.24 5.88
CA LYS A 123 2.89 3.46 7.11
C LYS A 123 2.05 2.22 6.86
N LEU A 124 2.60 1.06 7.16
CA LEU A 124 1.87 -0.21 7.21
C LEU A 124 1.61 -0.55 8.67
N GLN A 125 0.37 -0.87 8.99
CA GLN A 125 0.00 -1.33 10.32
C GLN A 125 -0.72 -2.68 10.22
N GLY A 126 -0.31 -3.63 11.07
CA GLY A 126 -1.00 -4.90 11.26
C GLY A 126 -1.50 -5.01 12.69
N CYS A 127 -2.72 -5.48 12.86
CA CYS A 127 -3.40 -5.57 14.16
C CYS A 127 -3.94 -6.98 14.42
N ALA A 128 -3.85 -7.41 15.67
CA ALA A 128 -4.41 -8.65 16.18
C ALA A 128 -5.41 -8.36 17.29
N LEU A 129 -6.14 -9.39 17.75
CA LEU A 129 -7.09 -9.31 18.87
C LEU A 129 -8.14 -8.19 18.72
N GLY A 130 -8.76 -8.10 17.55
CA GLY A 130 -9.79 -7.09 17.29
C GLY A 130 -9.28 -5.65 17.30
N GLY A 131 -7.99 -5.44 17.02
CA GLY A 131 -7.37 -4.12 16.99
C GLY A 131 -6.72 -3.70 18.31
N LEU A 132 -6.69 -4.56 19.32
CA LEU A 132 -6.08 -4.27 20.64
C LEU A 132 -4.55 -4.24 20.58
N VAL A 133 -3.94 -5.02 19.69
CA VAL A 133 -2.48 -5.09 19.54
C VAL A 133 -2.14 -4.77 18.09
N CYS A 134 -1.44 -3.67 17.87
CA CYS A 134 -1.01 -3.23 16.55
C CYS A 134 0.51 -3.02 16.50
N LYS A 135 1.11 -3.39 15.36
CA LYS A 135 2.49 -3.07 15.03
C LYS A 135 2.51 -2.26 13.73
N SER A 136 3.36 -1.26 13.69
CA SER A 136 3.49 -0.37 12.55
C SER A 136 4.91 -0.40 12.01
N GLN A 137 5.03 -0.23 10.69
CA GLN A 137 6.30 -0.02 10.00
C GLN A 137 6.17 1.20 9.09
N THR A 138 7.24 1.93 8.93
CA THR A 138 7.35 2.98 7.91
C THR A 138 8.17 2.44 6.74
N TRP A 139 7.59 2.48 5.56
CA TRP A 139 8.24 2.07 4.33
C TRP A 139 8.64 3.30 3.53
N THR A 140 9.75 3.23 2.83
CA THR A 140 10.25 4.31 1.97
C THR A 140 10.20 3.91 0.51
N LYS A 141 9.77 4.84 -0.33
CA LYS A 141 9.66 4.59 -1.77
C LYS A 141 11.04 4.45 -2.40
N VAL A 142 11.21 3.45 -3.26
CA VAL A 142 12.44 3.23 -4.01
C VAL A 142 12.26 3.49 -5.51
N ASN A 143 11.04 3.52 -5.98
CA ASN A 143 10.68 4.00 -7.31
C ASN A 143 9.16 4.10 -7.53
#